data_f83ae7ba42e9290d1c95496bf26a3738
#
_entry.id   f83ae7ba42e9290d1c95496bf26a3738
#
_cell.length_a   1.000
_cell.length_b   1.000
_cell.length_c   1.000
_cell.angle_alpha   90.00
_cell.angle_beta   90.00
_cell.angle_gamma   90.00
#
_symmetry.space_group_name_H-M   'P 1'
#
loop_
_entity.id
_entity.type
_entity.pdbx_description
1 polymer ?
#
loop_
_entity_poly.entity_id
_entity_poly.type
_entity_poly.pdbx_seq_one_letter_code
_entity_poly.pdbx_strand_id
1 'polypeptide(L)'
;MARKPRLAPAGYPQHVIQRGNNRSICFKCENDYIAYISWLKKFSAKFDVGIHAWVLMTNHVHLLCTPKLDNLGVSKMMQALGRMYVRYFNHKYERSGTLWEGRFHSSLVSNDEYLLTVYRYIELNPVRANMVEKPVEYKWSSYRINALGTPSSLHSPHPVYLNFCLLYTSDAADE
;
A
#
# COMPACT_ATOMS: atom_id res chain seq x y z
N MET A 1 -21.88 20.52 -0.75
CA MET A 1 -22.28 19.27 -0.06
C MET A 1 -21.10 18.69 0.72
N ALA A 2 -21.28 18.39 1.99
CA ALA A 2 -20.27 17.68 2.77
C ALA A 2 -20.09 16.25 2.22
N ARG A 3 -18.84 15.84 1.93
CA ARG A 3 -18.56 14.48 1.48
C ARG A 3 -18.81 13.48 2.61
N LYS A 4 -19.52 12.39 2.30
CA LYS A 4 -19.77 11.30 3.27
C LYS A 4 -18.46 10.80 3.88
N PRO A 5 -18.44 10.45 5.19
CA PRO A 5 -17.31 9.76 5.81
C PRO A 5 -17.04 8.44 5.08
N ARG A 6 -15.77 8.00 5.07
CA ARG A 6 -15.42 6.68 4.54
C ARG A 6 -15.84 5.62 5.54
N LEU A 7 -16.41 4.53 5.05
CA LEU A 7 -16.55 3.32 5.84
C LEU A 7 -15.16 2.70 5.99
N ALA A 8 -14.66 2.67 7.21
CA ALA A 8 -13.33 2.19 7.55
C ALA A 8 -13.34 1.49 8.92
N PRO A 9 -14.19 0.47 9.12
CA PRO A 9 -14.30 -0.18 10.42
C PRO A 9 -12.96 -0.81 10.81
N ALA A 10 -12.62 -0.71 12.10
CA ALA A 10 -11.44 -1.36 12.65
C ALA A 10 -11.53 -2.88 12.49
N GLY A 11 -10.39 -3.52 12.25
CA GLY A 11 -10.29 -4.95 12.00
C GLY A 11 -10.61 -5.40 10.59
N TYR A 12 -11.11 -4.52 9.72
CA TYR A 12 -11.43 -4.88 8.33
C TYR A 12 -10.37 -4.38 7.35
N PRO A 13 -9.86 -5.25 6.45
CA PRO A 13 -8.90 -4.85 5.44
C PRO A 13 -9.51 -3.86 4.45
N GLN A 14 -8.69 -2.94 4.00
CA GLN A 14 -9.05 -1.93 3.01
C GLN A 14 -8.01 -1.88 1.89
N HIS A 15 -8.47 -1.82 0.66
CA HIS A 15 -7.67 -1.47 -0.48
C HIS A 15 -7.67 0.05 -0.65
N VAL A 16 -6.52 0.66 -0.46
CA VAL A 16 -6.30 2.11 -0.55
C VAL A 16 -5.58 2.45 -1.84
N ILE A 17 -6.07 3.47 -2.54
CA ILE A 17 -5.44 3.98 -3.78
C ILE A 17 -5.27 5.49 -3.65
N GLN A 18 -4.07 5.99 -3.93
CA GLN A 18 -3.79 7.41 -4.02
C GLN A 18 -3.04 7.72 -5.32
N ARG A 19 -3.53 8.67 -6.09
CA ARG A 19 -3.02 8.99 -7.43
C ARG A 19 -2.49 10.41 -7.50
N GLY A 20 -1.44 10.60 -8.30
CA GLY A 20 -0.93 11.92 -8.66
C GLY A 20 -1.97 12.74 -9.44
N ASN A 21 -2.04 14.04 -9.15
CA ASN A 21 -2.96 14.97 -9.81
C ASN A 21 -2.72 14.95 -11.33
N ASN A 22 -3.79 14.87 -12.13
CA ASN A 22 -3.73 14.69 -13.57
C ASN A 22 -2.85 13.51 -14.01
N ARG A 23 -2.82 12.45 -13.21
CA ARG A 23 -1.96 11.28 -13.43
C ARG A 23 -0.45 11.60 -13.53
N SER A 24 -0.06 12.76 -13.00
CA SER A 24 1.36 13.17 -13.01
C SER A 24 2.21 12.27 -12.11
N ILE A 25 3.49 12.21 -12.46
CA ILE A 25 4.50 11.45 -11.71
C ILE A 25 4.60 11.99 -10.28
N CYS A 26 4.52 11.11 -9.31
CA CYS A 26 4.71 11.41 -7.90
C CYS A 26 5.97 10.75 -7.29
N PHE A 27 6.70 9.96 -8.06
CA PHE A 27 8.03 9.43 -7.71
C PHE A 27 8.96 9.61 -8.92
N LYS A 28 9.94 10.52 -8.82
CA LYS A 28 10.86 10.84 -9.91
C LYS A 28 12.20 10.13 -9.80
N CYS A 29 12.61 9.78 -8.60
CA CYS A 29 13.86 9.08 -8.35
C CYS A 29 13.75 8.12 -7.15
N GLU A 30 14.73 7.28 -6.97
CA GLU A 30 14.79 6.26 -5.92
C GLU A 30 14.57 6.83 -4.51
N ASN A 31 15.14 8.00 -4.21
CA ASN A 31 14.99 8.65 -2.90
C ASN A 31 13.54 9.04 -2.59
N ASP A 32 12.70 9.26 -3.59
CA ASP A 32 11.29 9.58 -3.37
C ASP A 32 10.53 8.35 -2.85
N TYR A 33 10.81 7.17 -3.42
CA TYR A 33 10.25 5.91 -2.94
C TYR A 33 10.72 5.59 -1.50
N ILE A 34 12.02 5.75 -1.24
CA ILE A 34 12.60 5.52 0.09
C ILE A 34 11.95 6.45 1.12
N ALA A 35 11.80 7.73 0.82
CA ALA A 35 11.17 8.70 1.69
C ALA A 35 9.70 8.32 1.98
N TYR A 36 8.94 7.96 0.95
CA TYR A 36 7.55 7.54 1.10
C TYR A 36 7.42 6.30 2.00
N ILE A 37 8.22 5.26 1.76
CA ILE A 37 8.23 4.02 2.56
C ILE A 37 8.60 4.32 4.02
N SER A 38 9.59 5.16 4.26
CA SER A 38 10.01 5.55 5.61
C SER A 38 8.86 6.22 6.40
N TRP A 39 8.14 7.14 5.77
CA TRP A 39 6.97 7.77 6.40
C TRP A 39 5.76 6.85 6.48
N LEU A 40 5.54 5.98 5.50
CA LEU A 40 4.49 4.96 5.57
C LEU A 40 4.71 4.07 6.80
N LYS A 41 5.94 3.60 7.01
CA LYS A 41 6.33 2.83 8.20
C LYS A 41 6.09 3.61 9.50
N LYS A 42 6.54 4.87 9.55
CA LYS A 42 6.36 5.74 10.73
C LYS A 42 4.88 5.94 11.07
N PHE A 43 4.05 6.24 10.07
CA PHE A 43 2.65 6.57 10.31
C PHE A 43 1.76 5.35 10.44
N SER A 44 2.08 4.22 9.81
CA SER A 44 1.38 2.95 10.07
C SER A 44 1.54 2.52 11.53
N ALA A 45 2.76 2.59 12.05
CA ALA A 45 3.02 2.33 13.47
C ALA A 45 2.30 3.34 14.39
N LYS A 46 2.37 4.64 14.07
CA LYS A 46 1.75 5.70 14.89
C LYS A 46 0.23 5.57 15.01
N PHE A 47 -0.44 5.14 13.95
CA PHE A 47 -1.91 5.05 13.89
C PHE A 47 -2.44 3.63 13.97
N ASP A 48 -1.57 2.69 14.34
CA ASP A 48 -1.87 1.26 14.49
C ASP A 48 -2.60 0.66 13.29
N VAL A 49 -1.98 0.83 12.11
CA VAL A 49 -2.46 0.29 10.85
C VAL A 49 -1.49 -0.78 10.35
N GLY A 50 -1.97 -2.02 10.23
CA GLY A 50 -1.21 -3.10 9.60
C GLY A 50 -1.14 -2.93 8.09
N ILE A 51 0.05 -3.04 7.51
CA ILE A 51 0.28 -2.96 6.06
C ILE A 51 0.57 -4.37 5.55
N HIS A 52 -0.29 -4.90 4.68
CA HIS A 52 -0.26 -6.30 4.23
C HIS A 52 0.33 -6.49 2.84
N ALA A 53 -0.02 -5.60 1.91
CA ALA A 53 0.55 -5.53 0.58
C ALA A 53 0.63 -4.08 0.11
N TRP A 54 1.60 -3.77 -0.75
CA TRP A 54 1.77 -2.43 -1.27
C TRP A 54 2.55 -2.43 -2.59
N VAL A 55 2.29 -1.43 -3.41
CA VAL A 55 3.08 -1.09 -4.58
C VAL A 55 3.09 0.43 -4.79
N LEU A 56 4.27 0.97 -5.03
CA LEU A 56 4.47 2.37 -5.38
C LEU A 56 4.74 2.46 -6.88
N MET A 57 3.73 2.77 -7.66
CA MET A 57 3.86 3.03 -9.10
C MET A 57 4.38 4.46 -9.32
N THR A 58 4.84 4.79 -10.52
CA THR A 58 5.40 6.13 -10.79
C THR A 58 4.43 7.28 -10.50
N ASN A 59 3.13 7.06 -10.66
CA ASN A 59 2.09 8.09 -10.54
C ASN A 59 0.94 7.74 -9.60
N HIS A 60 0.98 6.61 -8.91
CA HIS A 60 -0.03 6.22 -7.93
C HIS A 60 0.51 5.15 -6.97
N VAL A 61 -0.24 4.94 -5.89
CA VAL A 61 0.08 3.99 -4.83
C VAL A 61 -1.12 3.10 -4.57
N HIS A 62 -0.89 1.82 -4.36
CA HIS A 62 -1.85 0.87 -3.80
C HIS A 62 -1.34 0.35 -2.47
N LEU A 63 -2.23 0.28 -1.48
CA LEU A 63 -1.97 -0.35 -0.18
C LEU A 63 -3.13 -1.29 0.16
N LEU A 64 -2.81 -2.46 0.68
CA LEU A 64 -3.76 -3.29 1.41
C LEU A 64 -3.42 -3.16 2.89
N CYS A 65 -4.32 -2.64 3.69
CA CYS A 65 -4.05 -2.32 5.08
C CYS A 65 -5.29 -2.47 5.98
N THR A 66 -5.06 -2.74 7.26
CA THR A 66 -6.13 -2.89 8.27
C THR A 66 -5.89 -1.94 9.44
N PRO A 67 -6.84 -1.05 9.76
CA PRO A 67 -6.82 -0.30 11.01
C PRO A 67 -7.17 -1.26 12.15
N LYS A 68 -6.32 -1.38 13.18
CA LYS A 68 -6.53 -2.39 14.22
C LYS A 68 -7.62 -2.00 15.22
N LEU A 69 -7.59 -0.79 15.75
CA LEU A 69 -8.48 -0.34 16.82
C LEU A 69 -9.30 0.91 16.48
N ASP A 70 -8.76 1.81 15.65
CA ASP A 70 -9.39 3.10 15.33
C ASP A 70 -9.97 3.10 13.93
N ASN A 71 -11.28 3.25 13.80
CA ASN A 71 -11.97 3.38 12.51
C ASN A 71 -11.42 4.53 11.62
N LEU A 72 -10.73 5.49 12.20
CA LEU A 72 -10.07 6.58 11.50
C LEU A 72 -8.58 6.35 11.25
N GLY A 73 -8.02 5.21 11.69
CA GLY A 73 -6.59 4.92 11.63
C GLY A 73 -6.01 5.11 10.23
N VAL A 74 -6.62 4.48 9.22
CA VAL A 74 -6.20 4.64 7.81
C VAL A 74 -6.31 6.09 7.34
N SER A 75 -7.39 6.79 7.70
CA SER A 75 -7.57 8.20 7.30
C SER A 75 -6.52 9.11 7.92
N LYS A 76 -6.20 8.92 9.20
CA LYS A 76 -5.16 9.67 9.92
C LYS A 76 -3.76 9.38 9.34
N MET A 77 -3.48 8.09 9.08
CA MET A 77 -2.23 7.66 8.45
C MET A 77 -2.04 8.31 7.09
N MET A 78 -3.01 8.18 6.19
CA MET A 78 -2.93 8.72 4.84
C MET A 78 -2.88 10.25 4.80
N GLN A 79 -3.55 10.92 5.74
CA GLN A 79 -3.48 12.38 5.86
C GLN A 79 -2.08 12.84 6.31
N ALA A 80 -1.49 12.17 7.31
CA ALA A 80 -0.16 12.52 7.82
C ALA A 80 0.91 12.22 6.76
N LEU A 81 0.86 11.05 6.14
CA LEU A 81 1.74 10.62 5.06
C LEU A 81 1.68 11.59 3.87
N GLY A 82 0.46 11.89 3.41
CA GLY A 82 0.25 12.80 2.29
C GLY A 82 0.83 14.19 2.54
N ARG A 83 0.61 14.76 3.73
CA ARG A 83 1.17 16.08 4.09
C ARG A 83 2.70 16.09 4.11
N MET A 84 3.31 15.06 4.69
CA MET A 84 4.78 14.97 4.76
C MET A 84 5.38 14.80 3.37
N TYR A 85 4.83 13.88 2.59
CA TYR A 85 5.35 13.60 1.26
C TYR A 85 5.18 14.77 0.29
N VAL A 86 4.03 15.47 0.31
CA VAL A 86 3.81 16.66 -0.53
C VAL A 86 4.81 17.79 -0.20
N ARG A 87 5.07 18.03 1.09
CA ARG A 87 6.08 19.01 1.50
C ARG A 87 7.47 18.66 0.98
N TYR A 88 7.88 17.42 1.18
CA TYR A 88 9.15 16.89 0.67
C TYR A 88 9.27 17.06 -0.84
N PHE A 89 8.28 16.57 -1.58
CA PHE A 89 8.28 16.57 -3.03
C PHE A 89 8.28 18.00 -3.60
N ASN A 90 7.44 18.88 -3.06
CA ASN A 90 7.37 20.26 -3.49
C ASN A 90 8.66 21.04 -3.18
N HIS A 91 9.25 20.84 -1.99
CA HIS A 91 10.53 21.45 -1.64
C HIS A 91 11.66 20.94 -2.56
N LYS A 92 11.76 19.62 -2.74
CA LYS A 92 12.81 19.00 -3.54
C LYS A 92 12.78 19.40 -5.02
N TYR A 93 11.59 19.58 -5.57
CA TYR A 93 11.39 19.86 -6.99
C TYR A 93 10.91 21.28 -7.28
N GLU A 94 11.07 22.18 -6.32
CA GLU A 94 10.71 23.62 -6.43
C GLU A 94 9.29 23.83 -6.98
N ARG A 95 8.32 23.04 -6.42
CA ARG A 95 6.92 23.07 -6.83
C ARG A 95 6.04 23.68 -5.74
N SER A 96 4.87 24.16 -6.15
CA SER A 96 3.78 24.55 -5.27
C SER A 96 2.48 23.79 -5.63
N GLY A 97 1.50 23.83 -4.71
CA GLY A 97 0.19 23.25 -4.93
C GLY A 97 0.11 21.76 -4.61
N THR A 98 -0.98 21.14 -5.05
CA THR A 98 -1.29 19.73 -4.76
C THR A 98 -0.44 18.79 -5.60
N LEU A 99 0.00 17.68 -4.98
CA LEU A 99 0.61 16.55 -5.68
C LEU A 99 -0.44 15.48 -5.98
N TRP A 100 -1.42 15.30 -5.11
CA TRP A 100 -2.41 14.24 -5.20
C TRP A 100 -3.71 14.73 -5.83
N GLU A 101 -4.39 13.86 -6.57
CA GLU A 101 -5.69 14.09 -7.22
C GLU A 101 -6.85 14.28 -6.21
N GLY A 102 -6.56 14.65 -5.01
CA GLY A 102 -7.52 14.79 -3.93
C GLY A 102 -7.29 13.77 -2.81
N ARG A 103 -8.38 13.37 -2.15
CA ARG A 103 -8.28 12.36 -1.10
C ARG A 103 -8.05 10.98 -1.71
N PHE A 104 -7.32 10.10 -1.00
CA PHE A 104 -7.21 8.69 -1.37
C PHE A 104 -8.58 8.02 -1.53
N HIS A 105 -8.68 7.02 -2.37
CA HIS A 105 -9.83 6.10 -2.45
C HIS A 105 -9.59 4.92 -1.52
N SER A 106 -10.65 4.40 -0.91
CA SER A 106 -10.58 3.14 -0.17
C SER A 106 -11.85 2.33 -0.39
N SER A 107 -11.70 1.03 -0.53
CA SER A 107 -12.75 0.04 -0.58
C SER A 107 -12.50 -1.04 0.46
N LEU A 108 -13.56 -1.48 1.14
CA LEU A 108 -13.48 -2.62 2.05
C LEU A 108 -13.23 -3.91 1.29
N VAL A 109 -12.42 -4.77 1.88
CA VAL A 109 -12.20 -6.13 1.42
C VAL A 109 -13.04 -7.06 2.28
N SER A 110 -14.11 -7.61 1.71
CA SER A 110 -15.21 -8.20 2.46
C SER A 110 -15.06 -9.70 2.75
N ASN A 111 -14.17 -10.40 2.05
CA ASN A 111 -13.96 -11.82 2.25
C ASN A 111 -12.53 -12.25 1.90
N ASP A 112 -12.16 -13.46 2.30
CA ASP A 112 -10.81 -14.01 2.19
C ASP A 112 -10.36 -14.21 0.75
N GLU A 113 -11.23 -14.69 -0.13
CA GLU A 113 -10.93 -14.92 -1.55
C GLU A 113 -10.63 -13.57 -2.25
N TYR A 114 -11.43 -12.57 -1.96
CA TYR A 114 -11.21 -11.22 -2.49
C TYR A 114 -9.94 -10.59 -1.90
N LEU A 115 -9.61 -10.88 -0.65
CA LEU A 115 -8.36 -10.43 -0.02
C LEU A 115 -7.14 -10.94 -0.81
N LEU A 116 -7.08 -12.23 -1.11
CA LEU A 116 -5.99 -12.83 -1.88
C LEU A 116 -5.93 -12.28 -3.31
N THR A 117 -7.09 -12.02 -3.91
CA THR A 117 -7.18 -11.35 -5.21
C THR A 117 -6.58 -9.96 -5.18
N VAL A 118 -6.85 -9.18 -4.12
CA VAL A 118 -6.28 -7.82 -3.95
C VAL A 118 -4.77 -7.87 -3.72
N TYR A 119 -4.25 -8.81 -2.93
CA TYR A 119 -2.80 -9.04 -2.81
C TYR A 119 -2.16 -9.22 -4.19
N ARG A 120 -2.67 -10.18 -4.95
CA ARG A 120 -2.18 -10.49 -6.29
C ARG A 120 -2.32 -9.29 -7.24
N TYR A 121 -3.44 -8.58 -7.18
CA TYR A 121 -3.65 -7.39 -8.00
C TYR A 121 -2.60 -6.30 -7.71
N ILE A 122 -2.32 -6.03 -6.44
CA ILE A 122 -1.36 -5.01 -6.01
C ILE A 122 0.06 -5.40 -6.49
N GLU A 123 0.48 -6.62 -6.25
CA GLU A 123 1.85 -7.06 -6.51
C GLU A 123 2.15 -7.30 -7.99
N LEU A 124 1.13 -7.64 -8.79
CA LEU A 124 1.25 -7.76 -10.24
C LEU A 124 1.00 -6.46 -11.01
N ASN A 125 0.71 -5.35 -10.33
CA ASN A 125 0.43 -4.07 -10.98
C ASN A 125 1.58 -3.61 -11.91
N PRO A 126 2.88 -3.71 -11.54
CA PRO A 126 3.99 -3.34 -12.42
C PRO A 126 4.07 -4.19 -13.70
N VAL A 127 3.76 -5.49 -13.60
CA VAL A 127 3.73 -6.39 -14.77
C VAL A 127 2.56 -6.02 -15.69
N ARG A 128 1.38 -5.78 -15.13
CA ARG A 128 0.19 -5.35 -15.90
C ARG A 128 0.39 -3.99 -16.58
N ALA A 129 1.22 -3.14 -15.98
CA ALA A 129 1.59 -1.85 -16.55
C ALA A 129 2.76 -1.93 -17.55
N ASN A 130 3.24 -3.13 -17.88
CA ASN A 130 4.40 -3.38 -18.74
C ASN A 130 5.68 -2.64 -18.29
N MET A 131 5.86 -2.44 -16.97
CA MET A 131 7.06 -1.82 -16.42
C MET A 131 8.19 -2.85 -16.21
N VAL A 132 7.82 -4.09 -15.95
CA VAL A 132 8.71 -5.24 -15.76
C VAL A 132 8.05 -6.49 -16.33
N GLU A 133 8.82 -7.52 -16.64
CA GLU A 133 8.31 -8.81 -17.12
C GLU A 133 7.84 -9.69 -15.94
N LYS A 134 8.58 -9.67 -14.84
CA LYS A 134 8.31 -10.46 -13.64
C LYS A 134 8.14 -9.56 -12.41
N PRO A 135 7.21 -9.86 -11.50
CA PRO A 135 6.95 -9.00 -10.33
C PRO A 135 8.17 -8.88 -9.40
N VAL A 136 9.05 -9.88 -9.36
CA VAL A 136 10.30 -9.86 -8.58
C VAL A 136 11.27 -8.77 -9.02
N GLU A 137 11.18 -8.31 -10.26
CA GLU A 137 12.05 -7.28 -10.82
C GLU A 137 11.69 -5.88 -10.33
N TYR A 138 10.42 -5.70 -9.88
CA TYR A 138 9.96 -4.41 -9.38
C TYR A 138 10.23 -4.26 -7.88
N LYS A 139 11.21 -3.44 -7.55
CA LYS A 139 11.69 -3.31 -6.18
C LYS A 139 10.74 -2.52 -5.25
N TRP A 140 9.83 -1.72 -5.79
CA TRP A 140 8.92 -0.85 -5.03
C TRP A 140 7.55 -1.49 -4.81
N SER A 141 7.56 -2.76 -4.42
CA SER A 141 6.37 -3.53 -4.06
C SER A 141 6.65 -4.50 -2.91
N SER A 142 5.59 -4.99 -2.29
CA SER A 142 5.65 -6.03 -1.27
C SER A 142 5.90 -7.44 -1.80
N TYR A 143 5.99 -7.64 -3.10
CA TYR A 143 6.11 -8.98 -3.70
C TYR A 143 7.28 -9.80 -3.11
N ARG A 144 8.47 -9.21 -3.00
CA ARG A 144 9.63 -9.92 -2.44
C ARG A 144 9.45 -10.29 -0.96
N ILE A 145 8.65 -9.52 -0.24
CA ILE A 145 8.35 -9.77 1.17
C ILE A 145 7.37 -10.95 1.27
N ASN A 146 6.25 -10.88 0.56
CA ASN A 146 5.19 -11.87 0.62
C ASN A 146 5.56 -13.19 -0.08
N ALA A 147 6.12 -13.13 -1.28
CA ALA A 147 6.40 -14.32 -2.09
C ALA A 147 7.78 -14.96 -1.79
N LEU A 148 8.77 -14.16 -1.36
CA LEU A 148 10.13 -14.64 -1.15
C LEU A 148 10.59 -14.58 0.32
N GLY A 149 9.72 -14.14 1.23
CA GLY A 149 10.04 -14.05 2.67
C GLY A 149 11.10 -13.01 3.02
N THR A 150 11.36 -12.01 2.16
CA THR A 150 12.33 -10.96 2.46
C THR A 150 11.91 -10.19 3.72
N PRO A 151 12.78 -10.05 4.73
CA PRO A 151 12.43 -9.34 5.96
C PRO A 151 12.03 -7.89 5.71
N SER A 152 10.98 -7.43 6.38
CA SER A 152 10.53 -6.04 6.32
C SER A 152 9.91 -5.60 7.63
N SER A 153 10.34 -4.45 8.12
CA SER A 153 9.78 -3.85 9.33
C SER A 153 8.54 -2.97 9.07
N LEU A 154 8.16 -2.78 7.83
CA LEU A 154 6.89 -2.15 7.42
C LEU A 154 5.75 -3.18 7.38
N HIS A 155 6.09 -4.39 6.95
CA HIS A 155 5.11 -5.40 6.62
C HIS A 155 4.48 -6.05 7.86
N SER A 156 3.18 -6.26 7.81
CA SER A 156 2.39 -7.00 8.78
C SER A 156 1.52 -8.01 8.02
N PRO A 157 1.90 -9.29 7.95
CA PRO A 157 1.16 -10.27 7.16
C PRO A 157 -0.27 -10.42 7.70
N HIS A 158 -1.23 -10.55 6.78
CA HIS A 158 -2.61 -10.82 7.18
C HIS A 158 -2.79 -12.31 7.52
N PRO A 159 -3.55 -12.67 8.59
CA PRO A 159 -3.73 -14.07 8.99
C PRO A 159 -4.21 -14.99 7.86
N VAL A 160 -5.13 -14.55 7.03
CA VAL A 160 -5.62 -15.30 5.87
C VAL A 160 -4.50 -15.63 4.87
N TYR A 161 -3.59 -14.68 4.62
CA TYR A 161 -2.46 -14.91 3.74
C TYR A 161 -1.47 -15.93 4.33
N LEU A 162 -1.21 -15.84 5.64
CA LEU A 162 -0.35 -16.82 6.33
C LEU A 162 -0.96 -18.22 6.28
N ASN A 163 -2.25 -18.36 6.55
CA ASN A 163 -2.94 -19.65 6.49
C ASN A 163 -2.89 -20.24 5.07
N PHE A 164 -3.07 -19.41 4.06
CA PHE A 164 -2.95 -19.84 2.65
C PHE A 164 -1.55 -20.36 2.35
N CYS A 165 -0.50 -19.66 2.77
CA CYS A 165 0.89 -20.12 2.57
C CYS A 165 1.18 -21.44 3.30
N LEU A 166 0.66 -21.62 4.53
CA LEU A 166 0.86 -22.84 5.30
C LEU A 166 0.19 -24.08 4.65
N LEU A 167 -0.98 -23.93 4.08
CA LEU A 167 -1.67 -25.01 3.37
C LEU A 167 -0.86 -25.50 2.15
N TYR A 168 -0.25 -24.56 1.40
CA TYR A 168 0.56 -24.95 0.23
C TYR A 168 1.93 -25.53 0.58
N THR A 169 2.47 -25.24 1.76
CA THR A 169 3.75 -25.83 2.20
C THR A 169 3.58 -27.22 2.81
N SER A 170 2.42 -27.54 3.39
CA SER A 170 2.14 -28.88 3.90
C SER A 170 1.93 -29.91 2.75
N ASP A 171 1.26 -29.52 1.68
CA ASP A 171 1.02 -30.41 0.53
C ASP A 171 2.30 -30.71 -0.27
N ALA A 172 3.30 -29.81 -0.22
CA ALA A 172 4.60 -30.01 -0.88
C ALA A 172 5.59 -30.89 -0.07
N ALA A 173 5.28 -31.20 1.18
CA ALA A 173 6.12 -32.05 2.04
C ALA A 173 5.69 -33.53 2.00
N ASP A 174 4.54 -33.87 1.39
CA ASP A 174 3.99 -35.21 1.31
C ASP A 174 4.20 -35.85 -0.10
N GLU A 175 4.97 -35.22 -1.02
CA GLU A 175 5.47 -35.77 -2.26
C GLU A 175 7.01 -36.06 -2.15
#